data_cc6358912f375623fe7db97f4fae216a
#
_entry.id   cc6358912f375623fe7db97f4fae216a
#
_cell.length_a   1.000
_cell.length_b   1.000
_cell.length_c   1.000
_cell.angle_alpha   90.00
_cell.angle_beta   90.00
_cell.angle_gamma   90.00
#
_symmetry.space_group_name_H-M   'P 1'
#
loop_
_entity.id
_entity.type
_entity.pdbx_description
1 polymer ?
#
loop_
_entity_poly.entity_id
_entity_poly.type
_entity_poly.pdbx_seq_one_letter_code
_entity_poly.pdbx_strand_id
1 'polypeptide(L)'
;MDIYTIWADKEGDITDLEWVTGMKSFFDHLISEGKMESYRITRCKMGFRSIADMPEWMILMEIQDMGQMDLAFKRVAPLEGELEVKHKSFNQFVSGNIQHALFRDWPDQNL
;
A
#
# COMPACT_ATOMS: atom_id res chain seq x y z
N MET A 1 -12.90 11.08 -1.30
CA MET A 1 -11.62 10.40 -1.04
C MET A 1 -11.72 8.96 -1.49
N ASP A 2 -10.70 8.49 -2.17
CA ASP A 2 -10.62 7.09 -2.58
C ASP A 2 -9.61 6.36 -1.70
N ILE A 3 -9.80 5.06 -1.53
CA ILE A 3 -8.94 4.23 -0.71
C ILE A 3 -8.45 3.06 -1.56
N TYR A 4 -7.16 3.06 -1.87
CA TYR A 4 -6.51 1.94 -2.54
C TYR A 4 -5.99 0.98 -1.47
N THR A 5 -6.55 -0.22 -1.44
CA THR A 5 -6.25 -1.20 -0.41
C THR A 5 -5.49 -2.37 -1.00
N ILE A 6 -4.42 -2.77 -0.35
CA ILE A 6 -3.63 -3.96 -0.69
C ILE A 6 -3.73 -4.95 0.46
N TRP A 7 -4.05 -6.21 0.15
CA TRP A 7 -3.89 -7.34 1.07
C TRP A 7 -2.68 -8.13 0.64
N ALA A 8 -1.79 -8.42 1.57
CA ALA A 8 -0.55 -9.11 1.26
C ALA A 8 -0.05 -9.92 2.44
N ASP A 9 0.74 -10.94 2.14
CA ASP A 9 1.55 -11.64 3.11
C ASP A 9 3.02 -11.31 2.86
N LYS A 10 3.79 -11.35 3.93
CA LYS A 10 5.23 -11.15 3.86
C LYS A 10 5.91 -12.50 3.64
N GLU A 11 6.90 -12.52 2.77
CA GLU A 11 7.78 -13.69 2.61
C GLU A 11 9.24 -13.23 2.60
N GLY A 12 10.14 -14.19 2.81
CA GLY A 12 11.57 -13.90 2.84
C GLY A 12 12.07 -13.59 4.24
N ASP A 13 13.35 -13.30 4.32
CA ASP A 13 14.10 -13.24 5.56
C ASP A 13 14.21 -11.80 6.09
N ILE A 14 13.04 -11.23 6.41
CA ILE A 14 12.93 -9.87 6.93
C ILE A 14 11.97 -9.87 8.12
N THR A 15 12.27 -9.08 9.14
CA THR A 15 11.36 -8.93 10.28
C THR A 15 10.14 -8.09 9.92
N ASP A 16 9.04 -8.26 10.67
CA ASP A 16 7.83 -7.48 10.46
C ASP A 16 8.12 -5.98 10.62
N LEU A 17 8.89 -5.61 11.63
CA LEU A 17 9.23 -4.21 11.89
C LEU A 17 10.06 -3.60 10.75
N GLU A 18 11.03 -4.34 10.25
CA GLU A 18 11.85 -3.88 9.13
C GLU A 18 11.01 -3.68 7.87
N TRP A 19 10.10 -4.61 7.59
CA TRP A 19 9.20 -4.52 6.45
C TRP A 19 8.28 -3.31 6.54
N VAL A 20 7.67 -3.09 7.71
CA VAL A 20 6.79 -1.94 7.95
C VAL A 20 7.58 -0.63 7.85
N THR A 21 8.81 -0.60 8.36
CA THR A 21 9.68 0.58 8.24
C THR A 21 9.94 0.92 6.76
N GLY A 22 10.19 -0.09 5.95
CA GLY A 22 10.36 0.09 4.49
C GLY A 22 9.10 0.62 3.82
N MET A 23 7.93 0.07 4.16
CA MET A 23 6.65 0.56 3.65
C MET A 23 6.44 2.03 3.98
N LYS A 24 6.66 2.42 5.24
CA LYS A 24 6.50 3.81 5.69
C LYS A 24 7.42 4.75 4.92
N SER A 25 8.66 4.37 4.75
CA SER A 25 9.62 5.18 3.98
C SER A 25 9.14 5.43 2.56
N PHE A 26 8.62 4.40 1.90
CA PHE A 26 8.10 4.50 0.54
C PHE A 26 6.84 5.39 0.48
N PHE A 27 5.86 5.13 1.35
CA PHE A 27 4.62 5.90 1.34
C PHE A 27 4.83 7.35 1.77
N ASP A 28 5.68 7.61 2.76
CA ASP A 28 6.01 8.97 3.19
C ASP A 28 6.66 9.77 2.07
N HIS A 29 7.48 9.11 1.24
CA HIS A 29 8.05 9.75 0.07
C HIS A 29 6.97 10.16 -0.94
N LEU A 30 6.02 9.26 -1.23
CA LEU A 30 4.91 9.59 -2.13
C LEU A 30 4.05 10.74 -1.58
N ILE A 31 3.81 10.77 -0.27
CA ILE A 31 3.10 11.87 0.38
C ILE A 31 3.88 13.17 0.20
N SER A 32 5.20 13.16 0.39
CA SER A 32 6.04 14.35 0.24
C SER A 32 6.00 14.91 -1.17
N GLU A 33 5.73 14.08 -2.17
CA GLU A 33 5.59 14.49 -3.57
C GLU A 33 4.14 14.84 -3.95
N GLY A 34 3.22 14.84 -3.00
CA GLY A 34 1.82 15.13 -3.26
C GLY A 34 1.06 14.04 -4.01
N LYS A 35 1.55 12.80 -3.99
CA LYS A 35 0.99 11.68 -4.76
C LYS A 35 0.17 10.71 -3.91
N MET A 36 -0.02 11.00 -2.65
CA MET A 36 -0.82 10.25 -1.70
C MET A 36 -1.17 11.18 -0.54
N GLU A 37 -2.33 11.00 0.07
CA GLU A 37 -2.76 11.83 1.20
C GLU A 37 -2.36 11.24 2.54
N SER A 38 -2.62 9.95 2.74
CA SER A 38 -2.31 9.26 3.97
C SER A 38 -2.32 7.75 3.75
N TYR A 39 -1.91 7.00 4.76
CA TYR A 39 -1.96 5.54 4.73
C TYR A 39 -2.12 4.97 6.13
N ARG A 40 -2.56 3.71 6.19
CA ARG A 40 -2.54 2.90 7.41
C ARG A 40 -2.00 1.52 7.06
N ILE A 41 -1.13 1.02 7.92
CA ILE A 41 -0.62 -0.34 7.81
C ILE A 41 -1.26 -1.12 8.93
N THR A 42 -2.03 -2.17 8.57
CA THR A 42 -2.74 -2.99 9.53
C THR A 42 -2.41 -4.46 9.35
N ARG A 43 -2.54 -5.21 10.41
CA ARG A 43 -2.33 -6.65 10.43
C ARG A 43 -3.56 -7.31 11.06
N CYS A 44 -3.96 -8.46 10.53
CA CYS A 44 -5.09 -9.21 11.07
C CYS A 44 -4.84 -9.52 12.55
N LYS A 45 -5.77 -9.10 13.41
CA LYS A 45 -5.62 -9.27 14.86
C LYS A 45 -5.99 -10.69 15.25
N MET A 46 -5.00 -11.41 15.79
CA MET A 46 -5.19 -12.75 16.33
C MET A 46 -5.84 -13.76 15.36
N GLY A 47 -5.62 -13.56 14.04
CA GLY A 47 -6.23 -14.42 13.04
C GLY A 47 -7.75 -14.27 12.93
N PHE A 48 -8.34 -13.19 13.48
CA PHE A 48 -9.78 -12.98 13.47
C PHE A 48 -10.25 -12.54 12.08
N ARG A 49 -10.57 -13.55 11.28
CA ARG A 49 -11.09 -13.36 9.91
C ARG A 49 -11.87 -14.61 9.49
N SER A 50 -12.94 -14.40 8.71
CA SER A 50 -13.78 -15.49 8.22
C SER A 50 -13.54 -15.83 6.75
N ILE A 51 -12.81 -14.97 6.03
CA ILE A 51 -12.53 -15.17 4.60
C ILE A 51 -11.35 -16.11 4.48
N ALA A 52 -11.55 -17.26 3.80
CA ALA A 52 -10.49 -18.23 3.54
C ALA A 52 -9.40 -17.59 2.66
N ASP A 53 -8.15 -17.92 2.95
CA ASP A 53 -6.99 -17.48 2.19
C ASP A 53 -6.78 -15.95 2.14
N MET A 54 -7.47 -15.20 3.02
CA MET A 54 -7.23 -13.77 3.12
C MET A 54 -5.83 -13.53 3.68
N PRO A 55 -5.01 -12.71 3.00
CA PRO A 55 -3.69 -12.34 3.52
C PRO A 55 -3.76 -11.66 4.87
N GLU A 56 -2.68 -11.72 5.63
CA GLU A 56 -2.64 -11.22 7.00
C GLU A 56 -2.53 -9.71 7.09
N TRP A 57 -1.88 -9.07 6.13
CA TRP A 57 -1.65 -7.63 6.15
C TRP A 57 -2.64 -6.91 5.25
N MET A 58 -3.17 -5.80 5.75
CA MET A 58 -4.05 -4.92 4.97
C MET A 58 -3.49 -3.51 5.04
N ILE A 59 -3.14 -2.96 3.90
CA ILE A 59 -2.51 -1.65 3.76
C ILE A 59 -3.49 -0.75 3.02
N LEU A 60 -3.89 0.34 3.68
CA LEU A 60 -4.85 1.30 3.13
C LEU A 60 -4.11 2.57 2.75
N MET A 61 -4.31 3.03 1.51
CA MET A 61 -3.71 4.25 1.01
C MET A 61 -4.82 5.20 0.58
N GLU A 62 -4.89 6.36 1.23
CA GLU A 62 -5.88 7.37 0.89
C GLU A 62 -5.35 8.27 -0.22
N ILE A 63 -6.16 8.44 -1.26
CA ILE A 63 -5.89 9.29 -2.41
C ILE A 63 -7.11 10.18 -2.67
N GLN A 64 -6.88 11.36 -3.26
CA GLN A 64 -7.97 12.29 -3.56
C GLN A 64 -8.90 11.75 -4.62
N ASP A 65 -8.32 11.18 -5.68
CA ASP A 65 -9.04 10.69 -6.85
C ASP A 65 -8.14 9.79 -7.69
N MET A 66 -8.67 9.25 -8.76
CA MET A 66 -7.92 8.39 -9.67
C MET A 66 -6.79 9.13 -10.38
N GLY A 67 -6.89 10.45 -10.55
CA GLY A 67 -5.82 11.25 -11.14
C GLY A 67 -4.57 11.24 -10.27
N GLN A 68 -4.72 11.41 -8.98
CA GLN A 68 -3.60 11.33 -8.05
C GLN A 68 -3.00 9.91 -8.04
N MET A 69 -3.84 8.88 -8.04
CA MET A 69 -3.38 7.50 -8.10
C MET A 69 -2.56 7.23 -9.38
N ASP A 70 -3.03 7.72 -10.52
CA ASP A 70 -2.33 7.59 -11.79
C ASP A 70 -0.95 8.26 -11.75
N LEU A 71 -0.85 9.42 -11.15
CA LEU A 71 0.44 10.11 -10.96
C LEU A 71 1.39 9.29 -10.08
N ALA A 72 0.88 8.66 -9.03
CA ALA A 72 1.68 7.81 -8.16
C ALA A 72 2.21 6.58 -8.93
N PHE A 73 1.37 5.90 -9.69
CA PHE A 73 1.80 4.76 -10.50
C PHE A 73 2.83 5.17 -11.55
N LYS A 74 2.63 6.29 -12.23
CA LYS A 74 3.59 6.79 -13.22
C LYS A 74 4.94 7.14 -12.60
N ARG A 75 4.93 7.63 -11.35
CA ARG A 75 6.17 7.97 -10.62
C ARG A 75 6.96 6.73 -10.25
N VAL A 76 6.28 5.63 -9.94
CA VAL A 76 6.91 4.37 -9.52
C VAL A 76 7.31 3.49 -10.72
N ALA A 77 6.54 3.54 -11.81
CA ALA A 77 6.72 2.67 -12.97
C ALA A 77 8.13 2.62 -13.57
N PRO A 78 8.92 3.72 -13.61
CA PRO A 78 10.28 3.68 -14.14
C PRO A 78 11.25 2.79 -13.36
N LEU A 79 10.93 2.44 -12.12
CA LEU A 79 11.74 1.56 -11.27
C LEU A 79 13.19 2.03 -11.15
N GLU A 80 13.38 3.34 -10.89
CA GLU A 80 14.71 3.93 -10.81
C GLU A 80 14.81 4.98 -9.71
N GLY A 81 16.04 5.28 -9.28
CA GLY A 81 16.35 6.32 -8.31
C GLY A 81 16.07 5.92 -6.87
N GLU A 82 16.05 6.92 -5.99
CA GLU A 82 15.83 6.74 -4.55
C GLU A 82 14.47 6.12 -4.23
N LEU A 83 13.43 6.51 -4.96
CA LEU A 83 12.10 5.97 -4.75
C LEU A 83 12.04 4.47 -5.02
N GLU A 84 12.77 3.98 -6.04
CA GLU A 84 12.82 2.54 -6.32
C GLU A 84 13.49 1.77 -5.19
N VAL A 85 14.55 2.31 -4.58
CA VAL A 85 15.19 1.69 -3.41
C VAL A 85 14.16 1.51 -2.30
N LYS A 86 13.34 2.52 -2.04
CA LYS A 86 12.28 2.47 -1.03
C LYS A 86 11.15 1.53 -1.41
N HIS A 87 10.71 1.57 -2.67
CA HIS A 87 9.68 0.67 -3.19
C HIS A 87 10.13 -0.79 -3.08
N LYS A 88 11.36 -1.08 -3.43
CA LYS A 88 11.93 -2.42 -3.37
C LYS A 88 12.04 -2.95 -1.94
N SER A 89 12.32 -2.08 -0.97
CA SER A 89 12.40 -2.48 0.44
C SER A 89 11.07 -3.02 0.97
N PHE A 90 9.98 -2.68 0.33
CA PHE A 90 8.64 -3.21 0.59
C PHE A 90 8.31 -4.34 -0.39
N ASN A 91 8.34 -4.04 -1.69
CA ASN A 91 7.75 -4.87 -2.73
C ASN A 91 8.43 -6.22 -2.91
N GLN A 92 9.74 -6.31 -2.72
CA GLN A 92 10.47 -7.57 -2.89
C GLN A 92 10.09 -8.65 -1.87
N PHE A 93 9.49 -8.26 -0.74
CA PHE A 93 9.11 -9.19 0.32
C PHE A 93 7.60 -9.51 0.32
N VAL A 94 6.87 -9.02 -0.68
CA VAL A 94 5.46 -9.36 -0.84
C VAL A 94 5.35 -10.76 -1.46
N SER A 95 4.53 -11.62 -0.85
CA SER A 95 4.27 -12.95 -1.40
C SER A 95 3.47 -12.86 -2.70
N GLY A 96 3.44 -13.95 -3.47
CA GLY A 96 2.67 -14.02 -4.71
C GLY A 96 1.16 -13.89 -4.53
N ASN A 97 0.65 -14.00 -3.30
CA ASN A 97 -0.79 -13.89 -3.00
C ASN A 97 -1.16 -12.45 -2.63
N ILE A 98 -0.87 -11.51 -3.51
CA ILE A 98 -1.25 -10.12 -3.33
C ILE A 98 -2.63 -9.88 -3.96
N GLN A 99 -3.49 -9.15 -3.25
CA GLN A 99 -4.81 -8.74 -3.74
C GLN A 99 -4.97 -7.25 -3.53
N HIS A 100 -5.79 -6.60 -4.34
CA HIS A 100 -6.02 -5.17 -4.22
C HIS A 100 -7.45 -4.81 -4.59
N ALA A 101 -7.89 -3.66 -4.10
CA ALA A 101 -9.19 -3.09 -4.45
C ALA A 101 -9.16 -1.58 -4.27
N LEU A 102 -9.97 -0.88 -5.04
CA LEU A 102 -10.17 0.55 -4.89
C LEU A 102 -11.59 0.78 -4.36
N PHE A 103 -11.67 1.44 -3.21
CA PHE A 103 -12.93 1.84 -2.59
C PHE A 103 -13.03 3.36 -2.59
N ARG A 104 -14.24 3.88 -2.50
CA ARG A 104 -14.48 5.30 -2.31
C ARG A 104 -15.48 5.51 -1.18
N ASP A 105 -15.44 6.69 -0.58
CA ASP A 105 -16.44 7.07 0.41
C ASP A 105 -17.83 7.07 -0.21
N TRP A 106 -18.82 6.68 0.56
CA TRP A 106 -20.20 6.70 0.11
C TRP A 106 -21.09 7.36 1.16
N PRO A 107 -21.99 8.27 0.81
CA PRO A 107 -22.11 8.81 -0.55
C PRO A 107 -20.89 9.64 -0.96
N ASP A 108 -20.56 9.58 -2.25
CA ASP A 108 -19.44 10.32 -2.81
C ASP A 108 -19.84 11.76 -3.04
N GLN A 109 -19.16 12.69 -2.40
CA GLN A 109 -19.45 14.11 -2.50
C GLN A 109 -19.04 14.72 -3.86
N ASN A 110 -18.27 14.00 -4.64
CA ASN A 110 -17.73 14.46 -5.93
C ASN A 110 -18.43 13.84 -7.12
N LEU A 111 -19.59 13.26 -6.92
CA LEU A 111 -20.37 12.69 -8.01
C LEU A 111 -20.92 13.78 -8.92
#